data_06b487294b7464ae16c33a00ead34553
#
_entry.id   06b487294b7464ae16c33a00ead34553
#
_cell.length_a   1.000
_cell.length_b   1.000
_cell.length_c   1.000
_cell.angle_alpha   90.00
_cell.angle_beta   90.00
_cell.angle_gamma   90.00
#
_symmetry.space_group_name_H-M   'P 1'
#
loop_
_entity.id
_entity.type
_entity.pdbx_description
1 polymer ?
#
loop_
_entity_poly.entity_id
_entity_poly.type
_entity_poly.pdbx_seq_one_letter_code
_entity_poly.pdbx_strand_id
1 'polypeptide(L)'
;MLDYKLFQSTYIVDNQQSFIEHCNFVKLQNPNTDLTKSYYEYNIFSATAGSMYFYNLFKELRDIIRTELPNDPLWMQAWINYHTQDQVLDWHDHAWNYHGYISIDPKFTITEFENYSIENKVGQIYFGPGNRLHRVKTLKPFNDYRITIGYDITADPIMGTGCRGLFPLL
;
A
#
# COMPACT_ATOMS: atom_id res chain seq x y z
N MET A 1 3.50 -24.03 3.89
CA MET A 1 3.23 -23.21 2.69
C MET A 1 3.22 -21.78 3.15
N LEU A 2 3.90 -20.85 2.46
CA LEU A 2 3.83 -19.43 2.81
C LEU A 2 2.39 -19.00 2.54
N ASP A 3 1.81 -18.30 3.48
CA ASP A 3 0.42 -17.82 3.42
C ASP A 3 0.34 -16.36 2.90
N TYR A 4 1.40 -15.90 2.26
CA TYR A 4 1.46 -14.62 1.56
C TYR A 4 1.97 -14.81 0.13
N LYS A 5 1.75 -13.81 -0.70
CA LYS A 5 2.21 -13.72 -2.08
C LYS A 5 3.06 -12.48 -2.29
N LEU A 6 4.06 -12.61 -3.15
CA LEU A 6 4.86 -11.50 -3.65
C LEU A 6 4.77 -11.45 -5.16
N PHE A 7 4.48 -10.28 -5.67
CA PHE A 7 4.42 -10.01 -7.11
C PHE A 7 5.42 -8.90 -7.44
N GLN A 8 5.80 -8.82 -8.71
CA GLN A 8 6.70 -7.81 -9.22
C GLN A 8 6.03 -7.06 -10.37
N SER A 9 5.74 -5.79 -10.16
CA SER A 9 5.23 -4.90 -11.20
C SER A 9 6.39 -4.30 -12.00
N THR A 10 6.54 -4.72 -13.23
CA THR A 10 7.47 -4.07 -14.17
C THR A 10 6.99 -2.67 -14.53
N TYR A 11 5.68 -2.46 -14.53
CA TYR A 11 5.08 -1.15 -14.81
C TYR A 11 5.54 -0.07 -13.80
N ILE A 12 5.60 -0.42 -12.50
CA ILE A 12 6.14 0.50 -11.48
C ILE A 12 7.63 0.73 -11.71
N VAL A 13 8.40 -0.32 -11.98
CA VAL A 13 9.85 -0.21 -12.21
C VAL A 13 10.14 0.75 -13.36
N ASP A 14 9.45 0.57 -14.48
CA ASP A 14 9.64 1.37 -15.69
C ASP A 14 9.17 2.82 -15.55
N ASN A 15 8.25 3.10 -14.61
CA ASN A 15 7.64 4.41 -14.42
C ASN A 15 7.85 4.97 -13.00
N GLN A 16 8.85 4.51 -12.26
CA GLN A 16 9.05 4.84 -10.85
C GLN A 16 9.05 6.35 -10.59
N GLN A 17 9.78 7.11 -11.39
CA GLN A 17 9.90 8.55 -11.20
C GLN A 17 8.52 9.26 -11.33
N SER A 18 7.71 8.84 -12.29
CA SER A 18 6.35 9.39 -12.46
C SER A 18 5.45 9.05 -11.26
N PHE A 19 5.57 7.87 -10.68
CA PHE A 19 4.86 7.52 -9.45
C PHE A 19 5.30 8.39 -8.28
N ILE A 20 6.60 8.60 -8.08
CA ILE A 20 7.14 9.48 -7.04
C ILE A 20 6.60 10.91 -7.20
N GLU A 21 6.60 11.45 -8.41
CA GLU A 21 6.10 12.80 -8.71
C GLU A 21 4.60 12.93 -8.40
N HIS A 22 3.79 11.95 -8.79
CA HIS A 22 2.36 11.95 -8.48
C HIS A 22 2.08 11.81 -6.98
N CYS A 23 2.84 10.96 -6.28
CA CYS A 23 2.75 10.85 -4.83
C CYS A 23 3.10 12.19 -4.16
N ASN A 24 4.19 12.83 -4.58
CA ASN A 24 4.58 14.15 -4.06
C ASN A 24 3.52 15.21 -4.36
N PHE A 25 2.89 15.17 -5.52
CA PHE A 25 1.79 16.08 -5.85
C PHE A 25 0.61 15.92 -4.88
N VAL A 26 0.19 14.68 -4.60
CA VAL A 26 -0.88 14.42 -3.63
C VAL A 26 -0.52 14.96 -2.25
N LYS A 27 0.73 14.79 -1.81
CA LYS A 27 1.22 15.33 -0.54
C LYS A 27 1.17 16.87 -0.51
N LEU A 28 1.59 17.51 -1.59
CA LEU A 28 1.56 18.97 -1.71
C LEU A 28 0.13 19.55 -1.68
N GLN A 29 -0.85 18.82 -2.23
CA GLN A 29 -2.26 19.22 -2.16
C GLN A 29 -2.88 19.05 -0.76
N ASN A 30 -2.21 18.30 0.12
CA ASN A 30 -2.67 18.00 1.48
C ASN A 30 -1.58 18.34 2.53
N PRO A 31 -1.06 19.57 2.57
CA PRO A 31 0.14 19.92 3.35
C PRO A 31 -0.07 19.77 4.87
N ASN A 32 -1.30 19.89 5.34
CA ASN A 32 -1.66 19.84 6.76
C ASN A 32 -2.19 18.45 7.19
N THR A 33 -2.16 17.46 6.29
CA THR A 33 -2.70 16.12 6.53
C THR A 33 -1.56 15.13 6.62
N ASP A 34 -1.51 14.35 7.68
CA ASP A 34 -0.69 13.16 7.74
C ASP A 34 -1.41 12.05 6.96
N LEU A 35 -1.08 11.91 5.67
CA LEU A 35 -1.73 10.98 4.75
C LEU A 35 -1.63 9.53 5.23
N THR A 36 -0.56 9.17 5.94
CA THR A 36 -0.40 7.85 6.51
C THR A 36 -1.39 7.60 7.66
N LYS A 37 -1.58 8.59 8.55
CA LYS A 37 -2.49 8.46 9.69
C LYS A 37 -3.95 8.69 9.35
N SER A 38 -4.21 9.45 8.28
CA SER A 38 -5.57 9.75 7.81
C SER A 38 -6.09 8.72 6.79
N TYR A 39 -5.56 7.51 6.79
CA TYR A 39 -5.87 6.50 5.79
C TYR A 39 -7.36 6.12 5.72
N TYR A 40 -8.15 6.32 6.77
CA TYR A 40 -9.60 6.09 6.75
C TYR A 40 -10.40 7.17 5.97
N GLU A 41 -9.79 8.32 5.67
CA GLU A 41 -10.50 9.47 5.11
C GLU A 41 -10.43 9.55 3.59
N TYR A 42 -9.51 8.84 2.96
CA TYR A 42 -9.33 8.88 1.52
C TYR A 42 -8.91 7.51 0.94
N ASN A 43 -9.00 7.37 -0.37
CA ASN A 43 -8.39 6.29 -1.11
C ASN A 43 -7.48 6.87 -2.18
N ILE A 44 -6.22 6.42 -2.22
CA ILE A 44 -5.23 6.99 -3.14
C ILE A 44 -5.64 6.83 -4.60
N PHE A 45 -6.26 5.71 -4.98
CA PHE A 45 -6.71 5.50 -6.35
C PHE A 45 -7.88 6.41 -6.74
N SER A 46 -8.72 6.81 -5.77
CA SER A 46 -9.74 7.84 -5.99
C SER A 46 -9.12 9.23 -6.06
N ALA A 47 -8.19 9.54 -5.17
CA ALA A 47 -7.51 10.84 -5.13
C ALA A 47 -6.64 11.10 -6.39
N THR A 48 -6.20 10.04 -7.05
CA THR A 48 -5.38 10.09 -8.26
C THR A 48 -6.10 9.59 -9.51
N ALA A 49 -7.44 9.60 -9.52
CA ALA A 49 -8.25 9.05 -10.63
C ALA A 49 -7.95 9.66 -12.01
N GLY A 50 -7.44 10.90 -12.06
CA GLY A 50 -6.99 11.55 -13.30
C GLY A 50 -5.61 11.11 -13.80
N SER A 51 -4.88 10.29 -13.05
CA SER A 51 -3.56 9.80 -13.42
C SER A 51 -3.62 8.45 -14.12
N MET A 52 -3.14 8.37 -15.37
CA MET A 52 -3.03 7.10 -16.08
C MET A 52 -2.09 6.11 -15.39
N TYR A 53 -1.06 6.59 -14.68
CA TYR A 53 -0.14 5.73 -13.93
C TYR A 53 -0.88 5.01 -12.79
N PHE A 54 -1.62 5.75 -11.97
CA PHE A 54 -2.39 5.16 -10.87
C PHE A 54 -3.57 4.33 -11.36
N TYR A 55 -4.22 4.72 -12.45
CA TYR A 55 -5.26 3.90 -13.06
C TYR A 55 -4.75 2.53 -13.52
N ASN A 56 -3.61 2.49 -14.20
CA ASN A 56 -3.02 1.22 -14.63
C ASN A 56 -2.52 0.38 -13.44
N LEU A 57 -1.93 1.02 -12.43
CA LEU A 57 -1.55 0.33 -11.19
C LEU A 57 -2.76 -0.26 -10.46
N PHE A 58 -3.87 0.49 -10.39
CA PHE A 58 -5.12 -0.02 -9.83
C PHE A 58 -5.61 -1.27 -10.57
N LYS A 59 -5.60 -1.25 -11.91
CA LYS A 59 -5.98 -2.42 -12.71
C LYS A 59 -5.09 -3.63 -12.43
N GLU A 60 -3.77 -3.43 -12.41
CA GLU A 60 -2.81 -4.49 -12.11
C GLU A 60 -3.06 -5.08 -10.72
N LEU A 61 -3.20 -4.23 -9.70
CA LEU A 61 -3.49 -4.67 -8.34
C LEU A 61 -4.83 -5.41 -8.23
N ARG A 62 -5.89 -4.88 -8.85
CA ARG A 62 -7.19 -5.55 -8.91
C ARG A 62 -7.08 -6.94 -9.54
N ASP A 63 -6.38 -7.06 -10.66
CA ASP A 63 -6.25 -8.32 -11.38
C ASP A 63 -5.45 -9.35 -10.55
N ILE A 64 -4.42 -8.91 -9.82
CA ILE A 64 -3.70 -9.73 -8.84
C ILE A 64 -4.67 -10.22 -7.75
N ILE A 65 -5.40 -9.31 -7.11
CA ILE A 65 -6.32 -9.66 -6.03
C ILE A 65 -7.41 -10.61 -6.53
N ARG A 66 -7.96 -10.37 -7.72
CA ARG A 66 -8.99 -11.24 -8.32
C ARG A 66 -8.47 -12.61 -8.72
N THR A 67 -7.20 -12.74 -9.05
CA THR A 67 -6.56 -14.04 -9.27
C THR A 67 -6.49 -14.85 -7.98
N GLU A 68 -6.20 -14.21 -6.86
CA GLU A 68 -6.10 -14.87 -5.54
C GLU A 68 -7.48 -15.10 -4.89
N LEU A 69 -8.44 -14.20 -5.12
CA LEU A 69 -9.77 -14.18 -4.51
C LEU A 69 -10.85 -13.98 -5.60
N PRO A 70 -11.12 -14.97 -6.45
CA PRO A 70 -11.92 -14.76 -7.66
C PRO A 70 -13.40 -14.52 -7.42
N ASN A 71 -13.98 -15.07 -6.37
CA ASN A 71 -15.44 -15.14 -6.19
C ASN A 71 -15.98 -14.28 -5.05
N ASP A 72 -15.12 -13.64 -4.26
CA ASP A 72 -15.55 -12.87 -3.10
C ASP A 72 -16.03 -11.47 -3.50
N PRO A 73 -17.11 -10.95 -2.88
CA PRO A 73 -17.36 -9.52 -2.91
C PRO A 73 -16.27 -8.84 -2.09
N LEU A 74 -15.51 -7.95 -2.71
CA LEU A 74 -14.35 -7.33 -2.09
C LEU A 74 -14.45 -5.80 -2.17
N TRP A 75 -13.98 -5.17 -1.09
CA TRP A 75 -13.76 -3.73 -0.99
C TRP A 75 -12.32 -3.47 -0.60
N MET A 76 -11.77 -2.40 -1.12
CA MET A 76 -10.39 -2.00 -0.88
C MET A 76 -10.31 -0.57 -0.36
N GLN A 77 -9.48 -0.37 0.63
CA GLN A 77 -8.93 0.90 1.02
C GLN A 77 -7.45 0.93 0.65
N ALA A 78 -6.95 2.09 0.20
CA ALA A 78 -5.54 2.26 -0.12
C ALA A 78 -5.07 3.68 0.19
N TRP A 79 -3.85 3.79 0.73
CA TRP A 79 -3.26 5.06 1.17
C TRP A 79 -1.78 5.13 0.87
N ILE A 80 -1.22 6.35 0.91
CA ILE A 80 0.22 6.56 0.77
C ILE A 80 0.89 6.58 2.15
N ASN A 81 2.00 5.89 2.26
CA ASN A 81 2.94 6.01 3.36
C ASN A 81 4.12 6.87 2.94
N TYR A 82 4.30 7.99 3.65
CA TYR A 82 5.47 8.85 3.58
C TYR A 82 6.23 8.77 4.89
N HIS A 83 7.39 8.12 4.89
CA HIS A 83 8.19 7.98 6.10
C HIS A 83 9.63 8.41 5.86
N THR A 84 10.14 9.28 6.73
CA THR A 84 11.58 9.49 6.90
C THR A 84 12.19 8.24 7.53
N GLN A 85 13.52 8.16 7.54
CA GLN A 85 14.22 7.03 8.18
C GLN A 85 13.87 6.85 9.67
N ASP A 86 13.45 7.92 10.37
CA ASP A 86 13.12 7.93 11.79
C ASP A 86 11.62 7.72 12.06
N GLN A 87 10.80 7.67 11.02
CA GLN A 87 9.34 7.49 11.09
C GLN A 87 8.89 6.09 10.68
N VAL A 88 9.73 5.10 10.89
CA VAL A 88 9.39 3.72 10.58
C VAL A 88 8.21 3.23 11.44
N LEU A 89 7.34 2.43 10.82
CA LEU A 89 6.22 1.83 11.52
C LEU A 89 6.73 0.72 12.45
N ASP A 90 6.35 0.81 13.71
CA ASP A 90 6.59 -0.24 14.70
C ASP A 90 5.61 -1.42 14.52
N TRP A 91 5.74 -2.43 15.33
CA TRP A 91 4.91 -3.63 15.27
C TRP A 91 3.41 -3.31 15.31
N HIS A 92 2.71 -3.71 14.27
CA HIS A 92 1.26 -3.53 14.11
C HIS A 92 0.68 -4.61 13.20
N ASP A 93 -0.63 -4.76 13.22
CA ASP A 93 -1.41 -5.58 12.31
C ASP A 93 -2.61 -4.78 11.78
N HIS A 94 -3.41 -5.41 10.94
CA HIS A 94 -4.60 -4.82 10.34
C HIS A 94 -5.83 -5.66 10.69
N ALA A 95 -6.91 -4.99 11.09
CA ALA A 95 -8.17 -5.65 11.45
C ALA A 95 -8.96 -6.22 10.24
N TRP A 96 -8.45 -5.99 9.03
CA TRP A 96 -9.09 -6.39 7.78
C TRP A 96 -8.76 -7.83 7.39
N ASN A 97 -9.54 -8.42 6.46
CA ASN A 97 -9.31 -9.79 6.01
C ASN A 97 -7.93 -9.98 5.39
N TYR A 98 -7.53 -9.01 4.53
CA TYR A 98 -6.23 -9.03 3.87
C TYR A 98 -5.59 -7.66 3.94
N HIS A 99 -4.27 -7.68 3.90
CA HIS A 99 -3.41 -6.50 3.86
C HIS A 99 -2.35 -6.66 2.79
N GLY A 100 -1.93 -5.52 2.25
CA GLY A 100 -0.79 -5.51 1.35
C GLY A 100 -0.12 -4.15 1.26
N TYR A 101 1.01 -4.14 0.59
CA TYR A 101 1.70 -2.91 0.27
C TYR A 101 2.38 -2.98 -1.10
N ILE A 102 2.54 -1.83 -1.71
CA ILE A 102 3.21 -1.63 -3.00
C ILE A 102 4.41 -0.74 -2.76
N SER A 103 5.59 -1.18 -3.17
CA SER A 103 6.84 -0.45 -2.98
C SER A 103 7.10 0.48 -4.16
N ILE A 104 6.93 1.78 -3.98
CA ILE A 104 7.21 2.82 -5.00
C ILE A 104 8.67 3.28 -4.89
N ASP A 105 9.06 3.77 -3.72
CA ASP A 105 10.44 4.13 -3.39
C ASP A 105 10.77 3.59 -2.00
N PRO A 106 11.09 2.30 -1.89
CA PRO A 106 11.21 1.62 -0.61
C PRO A 106 12.48 1.99 0.17
N LYS A 107 13.43 2.72 -0.47
CA LYS A 107 14.75 2.99 0.10
C LYS A 107 15.44 1.68 0.53
N PHE A 108 16.23 1.74 1.59
CA PHE A 108 16.94 0.57 2.13
C PHE A 108 16.17 0.00 3.33
N THR A 109 14.97 -0.52 3.08
CA THR A 109 14.11 -1.03 4.15
C THR A 109 13.75 -2.49 3.95
N ILE A 110 13.41 -3.13 5.07
CA ILE A 110 12.76 -4.43 5.09
C ILE A 110 11.41 -4.32 5.80
N THR A 111 10.48 -5.19 5.44
CA THR A 111 9.29 -5.47 6.25
C THR A 111 9.58 -6.73 7.04
N GLU A 112 9.64 -6.63 8.37
CA GLU A 112 9.81 -7.76 9.28
C GLU A 112 8.44 -8.25 9.74
N PHE A 113 8.23 -9.55 9.68
CA PHE A 113 7.14 -10.30 10.27
C PHE A 113 7.68 -11.15 11.42
N GLU A 114 6.84 -11.75 12.23
CA GLU A 114 7.27 -12.53 13.40
C GLU A 114 8.28 -13.63 13.05
N ASN A 115 8.15 -14.28 11.89
CA ASN A 115 8.94 -15.46 11.53
C ASN A 115 9.78 -15.31 10.25
N TYR A 116 9.68 -14.18 9.56
CA TYR A 116 10.42 -13.90 8.33
C TYR A 116 10.53 -12.41 8.07
N SER A 117 11.36 -12.04 7.10
CA SER A 117 11.47 -10.66 6.63
C SER A 117 11.51 -10.61 5.11
N ILE A 118 11.07 -9.50 4.55
CA ILE A 118 11.02 -9.22 3.13
C ILE A 118 11.84 -7.96 2.85
N GLU A 119 12.87 -8.07 2.02
CA GLU A 119 13.56 -6.90 1.50
C GLU A 119 12.63 -6.16 0.53
N ASN A 120 12.38 -4.88 0.81
CA ASN A 120 11.49 -4.08 -0.01
C ASN A 120 12.20 -3.60 -1.28
N LYS A 121 11.67 -3.95 -2.44
CA LYS A 121 12.22 -3.61 -3.77
C LYS A 121 11.21 -2.79 -4.56
N VAL A 122 11.70 -1.90 -5.41
CA VAL A 122 10.83 -1.11 -6.32
C VAL A 122 9.94 -2.04 -7.14
N GLY A 123 8.66 -1.72 -7.21
CA GLY A 123 7.65 -2.51 -7.93
C GLY A 123 7.18 -3.77 -7.22
N GLN A 124 7.70 -4.07 -6.03
CA GLN A 124 7.24 -5.22 -5.26
C GLN A 124 5.86 -4.97 -4.67
N ILE A 125 4.96 -5.94 -4.84
CA ILE A 125 3.61 -5.95 -4.29
C ILE A 125 3.51 -7.15 -3.34
N TYR A 126 3.26 -6.87 -2.06
CA TYR A 126 2.95 -7.88 -1.05
C TYR A 126 1.44 -8.02 -0.89
N PHE A 127 0.95 -9.23 -0.75
CA PHE A 127 -0.43 -9.57 -0.43
C PHE A 127 -0.48 -10.72 0.57
N GLY A 128 -1.19 -10.54 1.68
CA GLY A 128 -1.30 -11.56 2.73
C GLY A 128 -2.44 -11.29 3.71
N PRO A 129 -2.61 -12.15 4.74
CA PRO A 129 -3.60 -11.96 5.79
C PRO A 129 -3.40 -10.65 6.55
N GLY A 130 -4.50 -9.96 6.89
CA GLY A 130 -4.46 -8.68 7.60
C GLY A 130 -3.90 -8.77 9.02
N ASN A 131 -4.20 -9.85 9.73
CA ASN A 131 -3.79 -10.08 11.11
C ASN A 131 -2.32 -10.48 11.29
N ARG A 132 -1.47 -10.25 10.30
CA ARG A 132 -0.04 -10.49 10.38
C ARG A 132 0.68 -9.33 11.06
N LEU A 133 1.21 -9.61 12.25
CA LEU A 133 2.04 -8.66 12.98
C LEU A 133 3.32 -8.38 12.18
N HIS A 134 3.56 -7.13 11.87
CA HIS A 134 4.72 -6.70 11.09
C HIS A 134 5.18 -5.30 11.44
N ARG A 135 6.41 -4.99 11.04
CA ARG A 135 6.98 -3.64 11.13
C ARG A 135 7.89 -3.35 9.95
N VAL A 136 8.22 -2.08 9.77
CA VAL A 136 9.24 -1.66 8.80
C VAL A 136 10.52 -1.31 9.54
N LYS A 137 11.65 -1.74 9.00
CA LYS A 137 12.99 -1.45 9.54
C LYS A 137 13.91 -0.90 8.47
N THR A 138 14.61 0.16 8.82
CA THR A 138 15.66 0.77 8.00
C THR A 138 16.95 0.00 8.15
N LEU A 139 17.54 -0.44 7.04
CA LEU A 139 18.83 -1.16 7.00
C LEU A 139 20.02 -0.23 6.86
N LYS A 140 19.84 0.87 6.13
CA LYS A 140 20.86 1.89 5.89
C LYS A 140 20.22 3.26 5.93
N PRO A 141 20.92 4.29 6.43
CA PRO A 141 20.40 5.66 6.39
C PRO A 141 20.06 6.08 4.96
N PHE A 142 18.99 6.86 4.84
CA PHE A 142 18.57 7.48 3.59
C PHE A 142 18.07 8.90 3.84
N ASN A 143 18.13 9.71 2.80
CA ASN A 143 17.52 11.03 2.79
C ASN A 143 16.13 10.95 2.15
N ASP A 144 15.35 12.01 2.29
CA ASP A 144 14.00 12.14 1.77
C ASP A 144 13.00 11.16 2.39
N TYR A 145 12.06 10.69 1.60
CA TYR A 145 10.98 9.83 2.08
C TYR A 145 11.03 8.45 1.43
N ARG A 146 10.79 7.44 2.24
CA ARG A 146 10.30 6.16 1.77
C ARG A 146 8.85 6.33 1.33
N ILE A 147 8.49 5.84 0.15
CA ILE A 147 7.15 5.93 -0.40
C ILE A 147 6.63 4.53 -0.70
N THR A 148 5.52 4.17 -0.05
CA THR A 148 4.77 2.95 -0.36
C THR A 148 3.28 3.25 -0.38
N ILE A 149 2.51 2.41 -1.08
CA ILE A 149 1.06 2.42 -1.00
C ILE A 149 0.66 1.21 -0.16
N GLY A 150 0.05 1.47 1.00
CA GLY A 150 -0.61 0.44 1.79
C GLY A 150 -2.02 0.20 1.26
N TYR A 151 -2.52 -1.02 1.38
CA TYR A 151 -3.91 -1.32 1.08
C TYR A 151 -4.46 -2.43 1.98
N ASP A 152 -5.72 -2.27 2.34
CA ASP A 152 -6.51 -3.24 3.08
C ASP A 152 -7.70 -3.71 2.26
N ILE A 153 -8.06 -4.97 2.40
CA ILE A 153 -9.16 -5.59 1.67
C ILE A 153 -10.09 -6.30 2.66
N THR A 154 -11.38 -6.11 2.46
CA THR A 154 -12.42 -6.80 3.22
C THR A 154 -13.48 -7.40 2.32
N ALA A 155 -14.00 -8.55 2.71
CA ALA A 155 -15.19 -9.17 2.10
C ALA A 155 -16.51 -8.61 2.69
N ASP A 156 -16.42 -7.94 3.85
CA ASP A 156 -17.59 -7.37 4.53
C ASP A 156 -17.32 -5.90 4.90
N PRO A 157 -17.77 -4.93 4.07
CA PRO A 157 -17.57 -3.53 4.37
C PRO A 157 -18.31 -3.16 5.63
N ILE A 158 -17.62 -2.66 6.63
CA ILE A 158 -18.21 -2.18 7.87
C ILE A 158 -18.99 -0.91 7.56
N MET A 159 -20.30 -1.06 7.36
CA MET A 159 -21.21 0.05 7.16
C MET A 159 -21.27 0.88 8.45
N GLY A 160 -20.87 2.14 8.39
CA GLY A 160 -21.02 3.08 9.51
C GLY A 160 -19.78 3.33 10.36
N THR A 161 -18.64 2.74 10.09
CA THR A 161 -17.39 3.02 10.83
C THR A 161 -16.66 4.31 10.40
N GLY A 162 -17.24 5.08 9.48
CA GLY A 162 -16.63 6.33 8.99
C GLY A 162 -15.47 6.13 8.01
N CYS A 163 -15.18 4.91 7.57
CA CYS A 163 -14.20 4.67 6.51
C CYS A 163 -14.71 5.21 5.17
N ARG A 164 -14.24 6.39 4.79
CA ARG A 164 -14.63 7.08 3.55
C ARG A 164 -13.82 6.62 2.34
N GLY A 165 -12.77 5.86 2.57
CA GLY A 165 -11.83 5.41 1.54
C GLY A 165 -12.15 4.05 0.92
N LEU A 166 -13.15 3.32 1.40
CA LEU A 166 -13.54 2.00 0.87
C LEU A 166 -14.28 2.13 -0.47
N PHE A 167 -13.86 1.35 -1.46
CA PHE A 167 -14.62 1.16 -2.69
C PHE A 167 -14.59 -0.30 -3.18
N PRO A 168 -15.60 -0.74 -3.95
CA PRO A 168 -15.69 -2.11 -4.41
C PRO A 168 -14.61 -2.44 -5.46
N LEU A 169 -14.05 -3.63 -5.36
CA LEU A 169 -13.24 -4.27 -6.40
C LEU A 169 -14.19 -5.08 -7.30
N LEU A 170 -14.57 -4.53 -8.44
CA LEU A 170 -15.46 -5.16 -9.43
C LEU A 170 -14.68 -5.94 -10.49
#